data_5865b1626afe006d526c09af4be56f3b
#
_entry.id   5865b1626afe006d526c09af4be56f3b
#
_cell.length_a   1.000
_cell.length_b   1.000
_cell.length_c   1.000
_cell.angle_alpha   90.00
_cell.angle_beta   90.00
_cell.angle_gamma   90.00
#
_symmetry.space_group_name_H-M   'P 1'
#
loop_
_entity.id
_entity.type
_entity.pdbx_description
1 polymer ?
#
loop_
_entity_poly.entity_id
_entity_poly.type
_entity_poly.pdbx_seq_one_letter_code
_entity_poly.pdbx_strand_id
1 'polypeptide(L)' 'MKIVNRPKRTTAELIALINQRQADWWPAEFRLTIERSAEHDWVAIVDSSADRRPDFARSLGIVVADLRLRNAWTGN' A
#
# COMPACT_ATOMS: atom_id res chain seq x y z
N MET A 1 18.22 -10.33 20.08
CA MET A 1 17.34 -10.12 18.92
C MET A 1 16.63 -8.78 19.03
N LYS A 2 16.57 -8.08 17.94
CA LYS A 2 15.95 -6.78 17.91
C LYS A 2 14.50 -6.88 17.44
N ILE A 3 13.59 -6.37 18.25
CA ILE A 3 12.19 -6.34 17.89
C ILE A 3 11.90 -4.97 17.27
N VAL A 4 11.39 -4.99 16.05
CA VAL A 4 11.01 -3.75 15.37
C VAL A 4 9.52 -3.52 15.60
N ASN A 5 9.22 -2.48 16.35
CA ASN A 5 7.84 -2.06 16.55
C ASN A 5 7.42 -1.16 15.42
N ARG A 6 6.50 -1.64 14.61
CA ARG A 6 5.94 -0.83 13.53
C ARG A 6 4.74 -0.08 14.05
N PRO A 7 4.63 1.23 13.80
CA PRO A 7 3.42 1.96 14.16
C PRO A 7 2.22 1.40 13.43
N LYS A 8 1.10 1.33 14.12
CA LYS A 8 -0.16 0.88 13.52
C LYS A 8 -0.85 2.05 12.84
N ARG A 9 -1.31 1.81 11.62
CA ARG A 9 -1.97 2.84 10.82
C ARG A 9 -3.36 2.38 10.42
N THR A 10 -4.28 3.33 10.30
CA THR A 10 -5.61 3.07 9.78
C THR A 10 -5.54 2.93 8.25
N THR A 11 -6.64 2.45 7.65
CA THR A 11 -6.76 2.37 6.20
C THR A 11 -6.49 3.74 5.55
N ALA A 12 -7.10 4.79 6.07
CA ALA A 12 -6.93 6.13 5.52
C ALA A 12 -5.48 6.59 5.59
N GLU A 13 -4.80 6.29 6.70
CA GLU A 13 -3.40 6.66 6.86
C GLU A 13 -2.49 5.91 5.89
N LEU A 14 -2.74 4.61 5.69
CA LEU A 14 -1.95 3.83 4.75
C LEU A 14 -2.14 4.31 3.32
N ILE A 15 -3.37 4.62 2.94
CA ILE A 15 -3.66 5.16 1.61
C ILE A 15 -2.95 6.50 1.43
N ALA A 16 -2.97 7.36 2.44
CA ALA A 16 -2.27 8.64 2.37
C ALA A 16 -0.76 8.46 2.20
N LEU A 17 -0.17 7.50 2.91
CA LEU A 17 1.25 7.21 2.78
C LEU A 17 1.61 6.72 1.38
N ILE A 18 0.76 5.88 0.79
CA ILE A 18 0.96 5.42 -0.58
C ILE A 18 0.89 6.60 -1.55
N ASN A 19 -0.09 7.48 -1.38
CA ASN A 19 -0.23 8.64 -2.25
C ASN A 19 0.93 9.62 -2.14
N GLN A 20 1.55 9.72 -0.99
CA GLN A 20 2.74 10.56 -0.81
C GLN A 20 3.93 10.10 -1.64
N ARG A 21 3.93 8.81 -2.01
CA ARG A 21 5.00 8.22 -2.82
C ARG A 21 4.60 8.05 -4.27
N GLN A 22 3.47 8.64 -4.66
CA GLN A 22 2.97 8.54 -6.02
C GLN A 22 3.98 9.14 -7.01
N ALA A 23 4.31 8.37 -8.03
CA ALA A 23 5.17 8.87 -9.11
C ALA A 23 4.33 9.71 -10.08
N ASP A 24 5.00 10.64 -10.76
CA ASP A 24 4.29 11.54 -11.69
C ASP A 24 3.56 10.81 -12.80
N TRP A 25 4.08 9.65 -13.21
CA TRP A 25 3.54 8.88 -14.32
C TRP A 25 2.43 7.92 -13.91
N TRP A 26 2.12 7.82 -12.59
CA TRP A 26 1.01 6.97 -12.14
C TRP A 26 -0.31 7.51 -12.67
N PRO A 27 -1.34 6.66 -12.79
CA PRO A 27 -2.67 7.14 -13.19
C PRO A 27 -3.14 8.28 -12.29
N ALA A 28 -3.83 9.25 -12.89
CA ALA A 28 -4.32 10.41 -12.14
C ALA A 28 -5.37 10.01 -11.11
N GLU A 29 -6.16 8.99 -11.42
CA GLU A 29 -7.23 8.53 -10.52
C GLU A 29 -7.18 7.02 -10.38
N PHE A 30 -7.21 6.56 -9.15
CA PHE A 30 -7.33 5.15 -8.83
C PHE A 30 -7.82 5.03 -7.40
N ARG A 31 -8.47 3.91 -7.11
CA ARG A 31 -8.94 3.62 -5.75
C ARG A 31 -8.09 2.52 -5.16
N LEU A 32 -7.78 2.69 -3.87
CA LEU A 32 -7.04 1.68 -3.12
C LEU A 32 -7.91 1.13 -2.02
N THR A 33 -7.85 -0.18 -1.86
CA THR A 33 -8.47 -0.89 -0.74
C THR A 33 -7.38 -1.59 0.03
N ILE A 34 -7.41 -1.49 1.36
CA ILE A 34 -6.46 -2.19 2.21
C ILE A 34 -7.17 -3.42 2.78
N GLU A 35 -6.54 -4.58 2.64
CA GLU A 35 -7.11 -5.83 3.11
C GLU A 35 -6.07 -6.66 3.85
N ARG A 36 -6.54 -7.51 4.73
CA ARG A 36 -5.69 -8.46 5.46
C ARG A 36 -5.27 -9.58 4.52
N SER A 37 -4.01 -9.99 4.62
CA SER A 37 -3.49 -11.07 3.79
C SER A 37 -2.95 -12.18 4.70
N ALA A 38 -3.10 -13.43 4.25
CA ALA A 38 -2.56 -14.57 4.98
C ALA A 38 -1.03 -14.56 5.00
N GLU A 39 -0.40 -14.02 3.96
CA GLU A 39 1.05 -14.00 3.82
C GLU A 39 1.69 -12.73 4.37
N HIS A 40 0.92 -11.66 4.44
CA HIS A 40 1.40 -10.35 4.87
C HIS A 40 0.41 -9.76 5.84
N ASP A 41 0.87 -8.77 6.60
CA ASP A 41 0.00 -8.06 7.54
C ASP A 41 -1.16 -7.39 6.80
N TRP A 42 -0.86 -6.73 5.69
CA TRP A 42 -1.86 -6.08 4.87
C TRP A 42 -1.38 -5.96 3.43
N VAL A 43 -2.31 -5.82 2.50
CA VAL A 43 -2.02 -5.57 1.10
C VAL A 43 -2.90 -4.44 0.60
N ALA A 44 -2.43 -3.75 -0.43
CA ALA A 44 -3.21 -2.72 -1.10
C ALA A 44 -3.69 -3.25 -2.44
N ILE A 45 -4.97 -3.09 -2.71
CA ILE A 45 -5.60 -3.57 -3.93
C ILE A 45 -6.12 -2.36 -4.69
N VAL A 46 -5.80 -2.29 -5.99
CA VAL A 46 -6.29 -1.23 -6.85
C VAL A 46 -7.61 -1.68 -7.47
N ASP A 47 -8.65 -0.89 -7.23
CA ASP A 47 -9.98 -1.17 -7.75
C ASP A 47 -10.29 -0.21 -8.89
N SER A 48 -9.66 -0.42 -10.03
CA SER A 48 -9.89 0.41 -11.21
C SER A 48 -9.23 -0.22 -12.44
N SER A 49 -9.50 0.35 -13.62
CA SER A 49 -8.83 -0.07 -14.85
C SER A 49 -7.33 0.20 -14.82
N ALA A 50 -6.86 1.04 -13.91
CA ALA A 50 -5.42 1.29 -13.74
C ALA A 50 -4.66 0.03 -13.39
N ASP A 51 -5.33 -0.96 -12.77
CA ASP A 51 -4.73 -2.23 -12.42
C ASP A 51 -4.18 -3.00 -13.63
N ARG A 52 -4.62 -2.64 -14.84
CA ARG A 52 -4.16 -3.28 -16.07
C ARG A 52 -2.80 -2.79 -16.56
N ARG A 53 -2.23 -1.80 -15.90
CA ARG A 53 -0.94 -1.24 -16.28
C ARG A 53 0.18 -1.94 -15.50
N PRO A 54 1.00 -2.79 -16.16
CA PRO A 54 2.03 -3.55 -15.45
C PRO A 54 3.06 -2.66 -14.74
N ASP A 55 3.42 -1.54 -15.36
CA ASP A 55 4.39 -0.63 -14.77
C ASP A 55 3.87 -0.01 -13.48
N PHE A 56 2.60 0.39 -13.47
CA PHE A 56 1.97 0.93 -12.28
C PHE A 56 1.87 -0.14 -11.19
N ALA A 57 1.41 -1.34 -11.55
CA ALA A 57 1.27 -2.43 -10.59
C ALA A 57 2.60 -2.76 -9.92
N ARG A 58 3.69 -2.78 -10.69
CA ARG A 58 5.02 -3.06 -10.17
C ARG A 58 5.47 -1.95 -9.22
N SER A 59 5.31 -0.70 -9.64
CA SER A 59 5.71 0.45 -8.84
C SER A 59 4.92 0.51 -7.53
N LEU A 60 3.62 0.30 -7.61
CA LEU A 60 2.75 0.27 -6.44
C LEU A 60 3.17 -0.85 -5.49
N GLY A 61 3.47 -2.03 -6.03
CA GLY A 61 3.92 -3.16 -5.22
C GLY A 61 5.18 -2.87 -4.43
N ILE A 62 6.14 -2.17 -5.05
CA ILE A 62 7.38 -1.78 -4.37
C ILE A 62 7.09 -0.82 -3.22
N VAL A 63 6.25 0.19 -3.46
CA VAL A 63 5.87 1.15 -2.43
C VAL A 63 5.15 0.46 -1.28
N VAL A 64 4.20 -0.41 -1.59
CA VAL A 64 3.42 -1.13 -0.58
C VAL A 64 4.33 -2.05 0.24
N ALA A 65 5.24 -2.76 -0.40
CA ALA A 65 6.16 -3.65 0.30
C ALA A 65 7.04 -2.86 1.29
N ASP A 66 7.55 -1.71 0.87
CA ASP A 66 8.35 -0.87 1.76
C ASP A 66 7.52 -0.35 2.93
N LEU A 67 6.31 0.10 2.66
CA LEU A 67 5.44 0.62 3.71
C LEU A 67 5.03 -0.47 4.70
N ARG A 68 4.84 -1.72 4.25
CA ARG A 68 4.56 -2.85 5.15
C ARG A 68 5.69 -3.11 6.12
N LEU A 69 6.92 -2.92 5.68
CA LEU A 69 8.08 -3.08 6.56
C LEU A 69 8.10 -2.04 7.67
N ARG A 70 7.51 -0.89 7.44
CA ARG A 70 7.56 0.25 8.34
C ARG A 70 6.28 0.47 9.13
N ASN A 71 5.17 -0.10 8.69
CA ASN A 71 3.85 0.16 9.29
C ASN A 71 3.03 -1.11 9.37
N ALA A 72 2.31 -1.26 10.47
CA ALA A 72 1.31 -2.30 10.61
C ALA A 72 -0.07 -1.69 10.37
N TRP A 73 -1.06 -2.51 10.10
CA TRP A 73 -2.43 -2.06 9.88
C TRP A 73 -3.30 -2.41 11.08
N THR A 74 -4.15 -1.45 11.49
CA THR A 74 -5.04 -1.66 12.63
C THR A 74 -6.21 -2.58 12.32
N GLY A 75 -6.53 -2.76 11.04
CA GLY A 75 -7.73 -3.48 10.61
C GLY A 75 -8.90 -2.56 10.34
N ASN A 76 -8.69 -1.28 10.47
CA ASN A 76 -9.75 -0.28 10.25
C ASN A 76 -9.39 0.56 9.04
#